data_7c9bb752f5373f4e85c40430ccbd53a1
#
_entry.id   7c9bb752f5373f4e85c40430ccbd53a1
#
_cell.length_a   1.000
_cell.length_b   1.000
_cell.length_c   1.000
_cell.angle_alpha   90.00
_cell.angle_beta   90.00
_cell.angle_gamma   90.00
#
_symmetry.space_group_name_H-M   'P 1'
#
loop_
_entity.id
_entity.type
_entity.pdbx_description
1 polymer ?
#
loop_
_entity_poly.entity_id
_entity_poly.type
_entity_poly.pdbx_seq_one_letter_code
_entity_poly.pdbx_strand_id
1 'polypeptide(L)'
;MSELPRMSFGHLGIDVIDIDQMVDFYTNVLGFKLTDRGLGGKAELAFLSRNPEEHHQIVMAATRKDNERTTINQISFRVNDFQEVRQAYDHAVAAGIEGIEPVDHGSALSVYFPDPEGNRIEVYM
;
A
#
# COMPACT_ATOMS: atom_id res chain seq x y z
N MET A 1 16.79 -34.61 -6.23
CA MET A 1 16.56 -33.17 -6.10
C MET A 1 15.08 -32.93 -5.87
N SER A 2 14.73 -32.21 -4.82
CA SER A 2 13.33 -31.94 -4.50
C SER A 2 12.80 -30.77 -5.34
N GLU A 3 11.53 -30.83 -5.64
CA GLU A 3 10.84 -29.71 -6.27
C GLU A 3 10.68 -28.56 -5.29
N LEU A 4 10.63 -27.34 -5.82
CA LEU A 4 10.29 -26.19 -5.01
C LEU A 4 8.81 -26.23 -4.64
N PRO A 5 8.43 -25.79 -3.42
CA PRO A 5 7.03 -25.74 -3.06
C PRO A 5 6.29 -24.71 -3.92
N ARG A 6 5.00 -24.90 -4.07
CA ARG A 6 4.16 -23.88 -4.67
C ARG A 6 3.96 -22.76 -3.67
N MET A 7 4.44 -21.59 -4.04
CA MET A 7 4.34 -20.41 -3.18
C MET A 7 3.53 -19.34 -3.88
N SER A 8 2.70 -18.66 -3.10
CA SER A 8 2.00 -17.45 -3.55
C SER A 8 2.37 -16.31 -2.62
N PHE A 9 2.26 -15.10 -3.11
CA PHE A 9 2.53 -13.94 -2.28
C PHE A 9 1.45 -13.84 -1.19
N GLY A 10 1.87 -13.76 0.06
CA GLY A 10 0.96 -13.66 1.19
C GLY A 10 0.73 -12.24 1.64
N HIS A 11 1.72 -11.65 2.29
CA HIS A 11 1.61 -10.29 2.79
C HIS A 11 2.97 -9.61 2.83
N LEU A 12 2.94 -8.28 2.95
CA LEU A 12 4.12 -7.42 3.02
C LEU A 12 4.16 -6.75 4.39
N GLY A 13 5.31 -6.77 5.03
CA GLY A 13 5.55 -5.98 6.24
C GLY A 13 6.35 -4.73 5.93
N ILE A 14 5.94 -3.60 6.46
CA ILE A 14 6.66 -2.33 6.30
C ILE A 14 6.89 -1.65 7.64
N ASP A 15 8.06 -1.05 7.77
CA ASP A 15 8.39 -0.24 8.93
C ASP A 15 7.90 1.19 8.67
N VAL A 16 7.17 1.75 9.62
CA VAL A 16 6.58 3.08 9.48
C VAL A 16 7.01 4.00 10.62
N ILE A 17 6.94 5.30 10.37
CA ILE A 17 7.24 6.35 11.34
C ILE A 17 5.97 6.68 12.14
N ASP A 18 4.92 7.09 11.43
CA ASP A 18 3.64 7.49 12.01
C ASP A 18 2.56 6.50 11.58
N ILE A 19 2.31 5.52 12.45
CA ILE A 19 1.38 4.44 12.14
C ILE A 19 -0.07 4.93 11.98
N ASP A 20 -0.47 5.95 12.73
CA ASP A 20 -1.83 6.50 12.63
C ASP A 20 -2.04 7.16 11.28
N GLN A 21 -1.09 7.96 10.82
CA GLN A 21 -1.15 8.62 9.53
C GLN A 21 -1.14 7.61 8.38
N MET A 22 -0.32 6.58 8.50
CA MET A 22 -0.23 5.53 7.48
C MET A 22 -1.50 4.70 7.42
N VAL A 23 -2.04 4.32 8.57
CA VAL A 23 -3.33 3.59 8.63
C VAL A 23 -4.44 4.44 8.02
N ASP A 24 -4.50 5.73 8.34
CA ASP A 24 -5.50 6.63 7.78
C ASP A 24 -5.42 6.70 6.25
N PHE A 25 -4.22 6.83 5.72
CA PHE A 25 -4.01 6.87 4.27
C PHE A 25 -4.45 5.56 3.61
N TYR A 26 -4.00 4.42 4.12
CA TYR A 26 -4.29 3.13 3.50
C TYR A 26 -5.77 2.75 3.59
N THR A 27 -6.45 3.18 4.65
CA THR A 27 -7.90 2.94 4.77
C THR A 27 -8.72 3.91 3.93
N ASN A 28 -8.42 5.20 3.97
CA ASN A 28 -9.26 6.22 3.32
C ASN A 28 -8.93 6.46 1.85
N VAL A 29 -7.67 6.30 1.45
CA VAL A 29 -7.26 6.51 0.05
C VAL A 29 -7.24 5.21 -0.73
N LEU A 30 -6.70 4.14 -0.14
CA LEU A 30 -6.51 2.87 -0.83
C LEU A 30 -7.62 1.84 -0.53
N GLY A 31 -8.50 2.13 0.42
CA GLY A 31 -9.64 1.26 0.70
C GLY A 31 -9.30 0.00 1.47
N PHE A 32 -8.18 -0.04 2.18
CA PHE A 32 -7.89 -1.14 3.08
C PHE A 32 -8.78 -1.09 4.31
N LYS A 33 -9.00 -2.25 4.90
CA LYS A 33 -9.63 -2.38 6.20
C LYS A 33 -8.57 -2.62 7.26
N LEU A 34 -8.64 -1.88 8.35
CA LEU A 34 -7.84 -2.20 9.53
C LEU A 34 -8.45 -3.42 10.19
N THR A 35 -7.77 -4.56 10.10
CA THR A 35 -8.30 -5.82 10.59
C THR A 35 -7.89 -6.10 12.03
N ASP A 36 -6.75 -5.57 12.45
CA ASP A 36 -6.25 -5.75 13.80
C ASP A 36 -5.21 -4.69 14.12
N ARG A 37 -5.02 -4.42 15.40
CA ARG A 37 -4.02 -3.48 15.86
C ARG A 37 -3.58 -3.86 17.28
N GLY A 38 -2.29 -3.75 17.58
CA GLY A 38 -1.79 -4.10 18.90
C GLY A 38 -0.28 -3.99 19.00
N LEU A 39 0.28 -4.60 20.02
CA LEU A 39 1.72 -4.60 20.25
C LEU A 39 2.31 -5.94 19.82
N GLY A 40 3.39 -5.88 19.03
CA GLY A 40 4.23 -7.02 18.71
C GLY A 40 5.59 -6.81 19.37
N GLY A 41 5.82 -7.44 20.50
CA GLY A 41 6.95 -7.10 21.33
C GLY A 41 6.83 -5.69 21.87
N LYS A 42 7.76 -4.81 21.52
CA LYS A 42 7.73 -3.39 21.93
C LYS A 42 7.17 -2.47 20.86
N ALA A 43 6.90 -2.98 19.66
CA ALA A 43 6.46 -2.17 18.55
C ALA A 43 4.94 -2.21 18.42
N GLU A 44 4.36 -1.07 18.07
CA GLU A 44 2.97 -1.01 17.69
C GLU A 44 2.79 -1.56 16.28
N LEU A 45 1.78 -2.41 16.09
CA LEU A 45 1.48 -3.05 14.82
C LEU A 45 0.08 -2.70 14.36
N ALA A 46 -0.07 -2.58 13.04
CA ALA A 46 -1.37 -2.45 12.40
C ALA A 46 -1.46 -3.45 11.24
N PHE A 47 -2.59 -4.13 11.14
CA PHE A 47 -2.84 -5.15 10.12
C PHE A 47 -3.96 -4.67 9.21
N LEU A 48 -3.72 -4.69 7.91
CA LEU A 48 -4.65 -4.14 6.92
C LEU A 48 -4.87 -5.13 5.78
N SER A 49 -6.11 -5.20 5.30
CA SER A 49 -6.46 -6.06 4.18
C SER A 49 -7.56 -5.45 3.32
N ARG A 50 -7.49 -5.73 2.02
CA ARG A 50 -8.57 -5.48 1.08
C ARG A 50 -9.33 -6.76 0.72
N ASN A 51 -8.84 -7.89 1.20
CA ASN A 51 -9.45 -9.21 0.96
C ASN A 51 -10.09 -9.70 2.26
N PRO A 52 -11.42 -9.90 2.30
CA PRO A 52 -12.07 -10.33 3.54
C PRO A 52 -11.67 -11.74 4.00
N GLU A 53 -11.02 -12.51 3.15
CA GLU A 53 -10.54 -13.85 3.51
C GLU A 53 -9.11 -13.85 4.06
N GLU A 54 -8.43 -12.71 4.00
CA GLU A 54 -7.07 -12.56 4.52
C GLU A 54 -7.08 -11.69 5.76
N HIS A 55 -6.45 -12.16 6.84
CA HIS A 55 -6.31 -11.34 8.03
C HIS A 55 -5.56 -10.05 7.72
N HIS A 56 -4.49 -10.16 6.93
CA HIS A 56 -3.76 -8.98 6.49
C HIS A 56 -3.02 -9.24 5.19
N GLN A 57 -2.93 -8.22 4.38
CA GLN A 57 -2.09 -8.17 3.19
C GLN A 57 -0.90 -7.26 3.42
N ILE A 58 -1.05 -6.28 4.32
CA ILE A 58 0.01 -5.39 4.76
C ILE A 58 0.00 -5.38 6.28
N VAL A 59 1.18 -5.52 6.88
CA VAL A 59 1.39 -5.27 8.30
C VAL A 59 2.37 -4.11 8.44
N MET A 60 2.02 -3.14 9.28
CA MET A 60 2.86 -1.98 9.58
C MET A 60 3.39 -2.11 10.99
N ALA A 61 4.67 -1.81 11.15
CA ALA A 61 5.33 -1.76 12.46
C ALA A 61 5.91 -0.36 12.68
N ALA A 62 5.60 0.26 13.81
CA ALA A 62 6.07 1.61 14.14
C ALA A 62 7.52 1.56 14.62
N THR A 63 8.42 1.22 13.73
CA THR A 63 9.84 0.98 14.02
C THR A 63 10.80 1.83 13.22
N ARG A 64 10.30 2.57 12.22
CA ARG A 64 11.13 3.42 11.37
C ARG A 64 11.37 4.75 12.05
N LYS A 65 12.62 5.21 12.01
CA LYS A 65 13.03 6.50 12.57
C LYS A 65 13.29 7.49 11.45
N ASP A 66 12.65 8.64 11.51
CA ASP A 66 12.87 9.75 10.58
C ASP A 66 12.72 9.34 9.09
N ASN A 67 13.25 10.16 8.22
CA ASN A 67 13.18 9.96 6.76
C ASN A 67 14.27 9.02 6.25
N GLU A 68 14.44 7.88 6.89
CA GLU A 68 15.34 6.87 6.36
C GLU A 68 14.86 6.43 4.97
N ARG A 69 15.83 6.17 4.10
CA ARG A 69 15.53 5.70 2.76
C ARG A 69 14.79 4.36 2.82
N THR A 70 13.64 4.29 2.17
CA THR A 70 12.93 3.04 2.03
C THR A 70 13.59 2.13 0.99
N THR A 71 13.53 0.83 1.20
CA THR A 71 13.93 -0.15 0.20
C THR A 71 12.79 -0.52 -0.74
N ILE A 72 11.58 -0.05 -0.43
CA ILE A 72 10.41 -0.30 -1.27
C ILE A 72 10.44 0.68 -2.44
N ASN A 73 10.54 0.13 -3.67
CA ASN A 73 10.49 0.94 -4.87
C ASN A 73 9.07 1.39 -5.19
N GLN A 74 8.14 0.43 -5.15
CA GLN A 74 6.72 0.74 -5.36
C GLN A 74 5.85 -0.38 -4.80
N ILE A 75 4.63 -0.02 -4.44
CA ILE A 75 3.56 -0.95 -4.07
C ILE A 75 2.49 -0.79 -5.14
N SER A 76 2.26 -1.84 -5.94
CA SER A 76 1.41 -1.75 -7.12
C SER A 76 0.14 -2.56 -6.94
N PHE A 77 -0.97 -1.95 -7.31
CA PHE A 77 -2.30 -2.55 -7.24
C PHE A 77 -2.90 -2.62 -8.64
N ARG A 78 -3.30 -3.81 -9.04
CA ARG A 78 -3.95 -4.02 -10.32
C ARG A 78 -5.45 -3.77 -10.20
N VAL A 79 -6.00 -3.05 -11.16
CA VAL A 79 -7.44 -2.87 -11.32
C VAL A 79 -7.90 -3.44 -12.66
N ASN A 80 -9.21 -3.52 -12.87
CA ASN A 80 -9.76 -4.23 -14.01
C ASN A 80 -9.88 -3.37 -15.27
N ASP A 81 -10.08 -2.06 -15.12
CA ASP A 81 -10.34 -1.20 -16.26
C ASP A 81 -9.87 0.24 -16.02
N PHE A 82 -9.96 1.02 -17.08
CA PHE A 82 -9.57 2.44 -17.07
C PHE A 82 -10.35 3.26 -16.04
N GLN A 83 -11.63 2.97 -15.86
CA GLN A 83 -12.44 3.74 -14.90
C GLN A 83 -11.94 3.57 -13.48
N GLU A 84 -11.46 2.40 -13.14
CA GLU A 84 -10.91 2.15 -11.81
C GLU A 84 -9.56 2.86 -11.62
N VAL A 85 -8.74 2.98 -12.64
CA VAL A 85 -7.54 3.84 -12.60
C VAL A 85 -7.96 5.29 -12.36
N ARG A 86 -8.99 5.75 -13.06
CA ARG A 86 -9.54 7.10 -12.92
C ARG A 86 -10.07 7.34 -11.51
N GLN A 87 -10.76 6.36 -10.95
CA GLN A 87 -11.26 6.44 -9.58
C GLN A 87 -10.10 6.60 -8.58
N ALA A 88 -9.02 5.86 -8.75
CA ALA A 88 -7.84 6.00 -7.90
C ALA A 88 -7.25 7.41 -8.00
N TYR A 89 -7.17 7.94 -9.21
CA TYR A 89 -6.73 9.32 -9.44
C TYR A 89 -7.65 10.32 -8.70
N ASP A 90 -8.95 10.17 -8.86
CA ASP A 90 -9.91 11.09 -8.25
C ASP A 90 -9.86 11.05 -6.73
N HIS A 91 -9.71 9.85 -6.15
CA HIS A 91 -9.54 9.70 -4.70
C HIS A 91 -8.26 10.37 -4.20
N ALA A 92 -7.17 10.22 -4.93
CA ALA A 92 -5.91 10.85 -4.56
C ALA A 92 -6.01 12.38 -4.62
N VAL A 93 -6.65 12.92 -5.66
CA VAL A 93 -6.89 14.37 -5.78
C VAL A 93 -7.77 14.87 -4.62
N ALA A 94 -8.85 14.16 -4.33
CA ALA A 94 -9.76 14.55 -3.26
C ALA A 94 -9.10 14.51 -1.89
N ALA A 95 -8.12 13.64 -1.69
CA ALA A 95 -7.35 13.56 -0.45
C ALA A 95 -6.25 14.62 -0.36
N GLY A 96 -6.07 15.46 -1.39
CA GLY A 96 -5.06 16.50 -1.39
C GLY A 96 -3.64 16.00 -1.55
N ILE A 97 -3.45 14.84 -2.15
CA ILE A 97 -2.13 14.25 -2.33
C ILE A 97 -1.37 15.04 -3.41
N GLU A 98 -0.12 15.39 -3.10
CA GLU A 98 0.79 16.01 -4.07
C GLU A 98 1.58 14.93 -4.81
N GLY A 99 2.03 15.25 -6.01
CA GLY A 99 2.88 14.35 -6.79
C GLY A 99 2.12 13.23 -7.49
N ILE A 100 0.86 13.43 -7.81
CA ILE A 100 0.07 12.46 -8.56
C ILE A 100 0.52 12.49 -10.02
N GLU A 101 0.86 11.32 -10.56
CA GLU A 101 1.44 11.20 -11.89
C GLU A 101 0.74 10.11 -12.69
N PRO A 102 -0.18 10.49 -13.61
CA PRO A 102 -0.74 9.51 -14.54
C PRO A 102 0.27 9.22 -15.65
N VAL A 103 0.41 7.94 -16.00
CA VAL A 103 1.36 7.50 -17.02
C VAL A 103 0.69 6.51 -17.97
N ASP A 104 0.88 6.74 -19.26
CA ASP A 104 0.47 5.82 -20.31
C ASP A 104 1.71 5.07 -20.79
N HIS A 105 1.77 3.77 -20.49
CA HIS A 105 2.88 2.90 -20.88
C HIS A 105 2.67 2.30 -22.28
N GLY A 106 1.62 2.68 -23.00
CA GLY A 106 1.27 2.09 -24.29
C GLY A 106 0.43 0.82 -24.17
N SER A 107 0.88 -0.12 -23.37
CA SER A 107 0.16 -1.38 -23.10
C SER A 107 -0.58 -1.38 -21.77
N ALA A 108 -0.36 -0.37 -20.94
CA ALA A 108 -0.95 -0.27 -19.62
C ALA A 108 -1.07 1.20 -19.21
N LEU A 109 -2.08 1.48 -18.41
CA LEU A 109 -2.29 2.80 -17.81
C LEU A 109 -2.04 2.71 -16.32
N SER A 110 -1.37 3.70 -15.79
CA SER A 110 -1.03 3.76 -14.37
C SER A 110 -1.27 5.14 -13.81
N VAL A 111 -1.57 5.20 -12.51
CA VAL A 111 -1.46 6.43 -11.74
C VAL A 111 -0.53 6.15 -10.56
N TYR A 112 0.42 7.04 -10.36
CA TYR A 112 1.38 6.98 -9.26
C TYR A 112 1.13 8.11 -8.29
N PHE A 113 1.28 7.83 -7.02
CA PHE A 113 1.26 8.87 -5.98
C PHE A 113 1.95 8.34 -4.73
N PRO A 114 2.54 9.23 -3.91
CA PRO A 114 3.23 8.79 -2.70
C PRO A 114 2.23 8.55 -1.56
N ASP A 115 2.57 7.60 -0.69
CA ASP A 115 1.94 7.55 0.61
C ASP A 115 2.57 8.61 1.54
N PRO A 116 2.06 8.79 2.78
CA PRO A 116 2.58 9.85 3.66
C PRO A 116 4.05 9.74 4.01
N GLU A 117 4.65 8.57 3.86
CA GLU A 117 6.06 8.34 4.17
C GLU A 117 6.92 8.16 2.92
N GLY A 118 6.38 8.53 1.75
CA GLY A 118 7.12 8.55 0.51
C GLY A 118 7.20 7.22 -0.23
N ASN A 119 6.47 6.20 0.20
CA ASN A 119 6.40 4.97 -0.58
C ASN A 119 5.56 5.24 -1.83
N ARG A 120 6.08 4.83 -2.98
CA ARG A 120 5.40 5.06 -4.24
C ARG A 120 4.28 4.03 -4.44
N ILE A 121 3.07 4.53 -4.58
CA ILE A 121 1.90 3.70 -4.88
C ILE A 121 1.65 3.75 -6.38
N GLU A 122 1.34 2.61 -6.95
CA GLU A 122 0.90 2.51 -8.34
C GLU A 122 -0.46 1.82 -8.38
N VAL A 123 -1.41 2.40 -9.11
CA VAL A 123 -2.66 1.71 -9.47
C VAL A 123 -2.68 1.61 -10.98
N TYR A 124 -2.82 0.38 -11.51
CA TYR A 124 -2.65 0.13 -12.94
C TYR A 124 -3.62 -0.92 -13.48
N MET A 125 -3.80 -0.88 -14.78
CA MET A 125 -4.51 -1.92 -15.52
C MET A 125 -3.62 -2.53 -16.59
#